data_ae0cee97d6cac752dbece9348a6283c9
#
_entry.id   ae0cee97d6cac752dbece9348a6283c9
#
_cell.length_a   1.000
_cell.length_b   1.000
_cell.length_c   1.000
_cell.angle_alpha   90.00
_cell.angle_beta   90.00
_cell.angle_gamma   90.00
#
_symmetry.space_group_name_H-M   'P 1'
#
loop_
_entity.id
_entity.type
_entity.pdbx_description
1 polymer ?
#
loop_
_entity_poly.entity_id
_entity_poly.type
_entity_poly.pdbx_seq_one_letter_code
_entity_poly.pdbx_strand_id
1 'polypeptide(L)' 'MAGQRRESSWKPIVDAVAAYHRHNGHGPTVKEIAYVVGRSRTAVRFQLDKLIEDGIITHTPGKIRTIRVVE' A
#
# COMPACT_ATOMS: atom_id res chain seq x y z
N MET A 1 -17.28 11.25 10.46
CA MET A 1 -16.41 12.22 9.78
C MET A 1 -14.94 11.87 9.92
N ALA A 2 -14.47 11.71 11.14
CA ALA A 2 -13.08 11.35 11.36
C ALA A 2 -12.72 10.02 10.70
N GLY A 3 -13.62 9.07 10.75
CA GLY A 3 -13.38 7.77 10.12
C GLY A 3 -13.23 7.86 8.62
N GLN A 4 -14.01 8.72 8.00
CA GLN A 4 -13.94 8.92 6.57
C GLN A 4 -12.62 9.53 6.17
N ARG A 5 -12.15 10.49 6.99
CA ARG A 5 -10.88 11.13 6.72
C ARG A 5 -9.73 10.12 6.78
N ARG A 6 -9.81 9.22 7.74
CA ARG A 6 -8.81 8.18 7.91
C ARG A 6 -8.81 7.24 6.71
N GLU A 7 -9.99 6.84 6.26
CA GLU A 7 -10.10 6.00 5.08
C GLU A 7 -9.54 6.69 3.86
N SER A 8 -9.80 7.98 3.72
CA SER A 8 -9.26 8.73 2.60
C SER A 8 -7.74 8.79 2.62
N SER A 9 -7.14 8.67 3.80
CA SER A 9 -5.71 8.73 3.95
C SER A 9 -5.01 7.48 3.46
N TRP A 10 -5.54 6.29 3.75
CA TRP A 10 -4.86 5.04 3.41
C TRP A 10 -5.45 4.30 2.22
N LYS A 11 -6.70 4.57 1.88
CA LYS A 11 -7.38 3.86 0.82
C LYS A 11 -6.68 3.98 -0.54
N PRO A 12 -6.16 5.14 -0.94
CA PRO A 12 -5.42 5.22 -2.20
C PRO A 12 -4.24 4.25 -2.28
N ILE A 13 -3.60 3.99 -1.16
CA ILE A 13 -2.48 3.05 -1.12
C ILE A 13 -2.98 1.63 -1.37
N VAL A 14 -4.07 1.24 -0.71
CA VAL A 14 -4.66 -0.08 -0.91
C VAL A 14 -5.09 -0.25 -2.36
N ASP A 15 -5.75 0.76 -2.91
CA ASP A 15 -6.20 0.71 -4.31
C ASP A 15 -5.03 0.59 -5.27
N ALA A 16 -3.95 1.32 -5.03
CA ALA A 16 -2.77 1.28 -5.88
C ALA A 16 -2.11 -0.10 -5.84
N VAL A 17 -2.02 -0.70 -4.65
CA VAL A 17 -1.44 -2.02 -4.50
C VAL A 17 -2.27 -3.07 -5.24
N ALA A 18 -3.59 -3.01 -5.06
CA ALA A 18 -4.49 -3.97 -5.70
C ALA A 18 -4.44 -3.84 -7.22
N ALA A 19 -4.46 -2.62 -7.73
CA ALA A 19 -4.42 -2.38 -9.17
C ALA A 19 -3.10 -2.84 -9.77
N TYR A 20 -2.00 -2.55 -9.11
CA TYR A 20 -0.68 -2.94 -9.61
C TYR A 20 -0.58 -4.46 -9.67
N HIS A 21 -1.02 -5.14 -8.62
CA HIS A 21 -0.96 -6.59 -8.56
C HIS A 21 -1.82 -7.21 -9.67
N ARG A 22 -2.99 -6.65 -9.91
CA ARG A 22 -3.91 -7.14 -10.93
C ARG A 22 -3.32 -7.03 -12.33
N HIS A 23 -2.61 -5.92 -12.60
CA HIS A 23 -2.05 -5.67 -13.92
C HIS A 23 -0.71 -6.38 -14.16
N ASN A 24 0.06 -6.61 -13.11
CA ASN A 24 1.43 -7.06 -13.25
C ASN A 24 1.69 -8.47 -12.71
N GLY A 25 0.76 -9.03 -11.93
CA GLY A 25 0.93 -10.35 -11.35
C GLY A 25 1.85 -10.39 -10.14
N HIS A 26 2.33 -9.24 -9.69
CA HIS A 26 3.16 -9.13 -8.50
C HIS A 26 2.94 -7.76 -7.87
N GLY A 27 3.44 -7.56 -6.66
CA GLY A 27 3.22 -6.31 -5.95
C GLY A 27 4.15 -5.19 -6.39
N PRO A 28 3.76 -3.94 -6.07
CA PRO A 28 4.60 -2.78 -6.35
C PRO A 28 5.68 -2.60 -5.28
N THR A 29 6.67 -1.76 -5.61
CA THR A 29 7.62 -1.28 -4.60
C THR A 29 7.04 -0.06 -3.92
N VAL A 30 7.63 0.34 -2.79
CA VAL A 30 7.23 1.56 -2.09
C VAL A 30 7.37 2.78 -3.01
N LYS A 31 8.45 2.81 -3.80
CA LYS A 31 8.68 3.91 -4.74
C LYS A 31 7.56 4.00 -5.76
N GLU A 32 7.11 2.86 -6.27
CA GLU A 32 6.03 2.83 -7.26
C GLU A 32 4.71 3.29 -6.65
N ILE A 33 4.42 2.85 -5.44
CA ILE A 33 3.21 3.29 -4.75
C ILE A 33 3.26 4.81 -4.55
N ALA A 34 4.39 5.31 -4.07
CA ALA A 34 4.56 6.73 -3.80
C ALA A 34 4.32 7.57 -5.06
N TYR A 35 4.83 7.09 -6.19
CA TYR A 35 4.61 7.77 -7.45
C TYR A 35 3.14 7.84 -7.83
N VAL A 36 2.44 6.71 -7.70
CA VAL A 36 1.04 6.62 -8.09
C VAL A 36 0.15 7.48 -7.20
N VAL A 37 0.37 7.46 -5.89
CA VAL A 37 -0.49 8.19 -4.95
C VAL A 37 -0.04 9.65 -4.75
N GLY A 38 1.12 10.04 -5.30
CA GLY A 38 1.59 11.42 -5.19
C GLY A 38 2.07 11.80 -3.80
N ARG A 39 2.67 10.86 -3.06
CA ARG A 39 3.18 11.10 -1.73
C ARG A 39 4.65 10.72 -1.65
N SER A 40 5.33 11.17 -0.59
CA SER A 40 6.72 10.80 -0.39
C SER A 40 6.82 9.32 0.00
N ARG A 41 7.99 8.73 -0.25
CA ARG A 41 8.22 7.34 0.13
C ARG A 41 8.13 7.16 1.64
N THR A 42 8.58 8.14 2.40
CA THR A 42 8.51 8.09 3.85
C THR A 42 7.06 8.02 4.33
N ALA A 43 6.19 8.84 3.76
CA ALA A 43 4.78 8.85 4.12
C ALA A 43 4.11 7.52 3.74
N VAL A 44 4.41 7.02 2.55
CA VAL A 44 3.85 5.74 2.09
C VAL A 44 4.31 4.61 2.99
N ARG A 45 5.60 4.59 3.33
CA ARG A 45 6.16 3.54 4.18
C ARG A 45 5.48 3.53 5.54
N PHE A 46 5.27 4.72 6.10
CA PHE A 46 4.60 4.84 7.39
C PHE A 46 3.19 4.26 7.34
N GLN A 47 2.45 4.60 6.29
CA GLN A 47 1.08 4.11 6.15
C GLN A 47 1.04 2.62 5.81
N LEU A 48 1.98 2.14 4.99
CA LEU A 48 2.08 0.72 4.70
C LEU A 48 2.33 -0.09 5.96
N ASP A 49 3.22 0.38 6.82
CA ASP A 49 3.51 -0.34 8.05
C ASP A 49 2.26 -0.49 8.91
N LYS A 50 1.43 0.55 8.95
CA LYS A 50 0.19 0.49 9.69
C LYS A 50 -0.81 -0.47 9.06
N LEU A 51 -0.90 -0.48 7.74
CA LEU A 51 -1.80 -1.39 7.02
C LEU A 51 -1.37 -2.84 7.19
N ILE A 52 -0.08 -3.08 7.25
CA ILE A 52 0.45 -4.43 7.49
C ILE A 52 0.12 -4.84 8.92
N GLU A 53 0.31 -3.93 9.87
CA GLU A 53 0.00 -4.20 11.27
C GLU A 53 -1.49 -4.52 11.45
N ASP A 54 -2.34 -3.83 10.70
CA ASP A 54 -3.79 -4.03 10.77
C ASP A 54 -4.27 -5.25 9.96
N GLY A 55 -3.38 -5.92 9.26
CA GLY A 55 -3.74 -7.11 8.50
C GLY A 55 -4.43 -6.81 7.17
N ILE A 56 -4.40 -5.57 6.70
CA ILE A 56 -5.02 -5.18 5.43
C ILE A 56 -4.08 -5.47 4.26
N ILE A 57 -2.77 -5.29 4.49
CA ILE A 57 -1.74 -5.54 3.50
C ILE A 57 -0.73 -6.51 4.09
N THR A 58 -0.16 -7.35 3.26
CA THR A 58 0.90 -8.25 3.68
C THR A 58 2.09 -8.14 2.75
N HIS A 59 3.25 -8.58 3.22
CA HIS A 59 4.46 -8.64 2.41
C HIS A 59 5.40 -9.67 3.02
N THR A 60 6.39 -10.10 2.25
CA THR A 60 7.42 -11.00 2.75
C THR A 60 8.68 -10.16 3.00
N PRO A 61 9.10 -10.00 4.27
CA PRO A 61 10.28 -9.20 4.58
C PRO A 61 11.51 -9.71 3.82
N GLY A 62 12.29 -8.77 3.32
CA GLY A 62 13.50 -9.09 2.59
C GLY A 62 13.30 -9.48 1.15
N LYS A 63 12.05 -9.57 0.70
CA LYS A 63 11.75 -9.89 -0.68
C LYS A 63 11.04 -8.74 -1.35
N ILE A 64 11.49 -8.38 -2.53
CA ILE A 64 10.91 -7.29 -3.30
C ILE A 64 9.65 -7.79 -4.02
N ARG A 65 8.70 -6.87 -4.23
CA ARG A 65 7.47 -7.12 -5.01
C ARG A 65 6.54 -8.14 -4.37
N THR A 66 6.55 -8.19 -3.04
CA THR A 66 5.67 -9.09 -2.30
C THR A 66 4.53 -8.35 -1.59
N ILE A 67 4.45 -7.02 -1.75
CA ILE A 67 3.38 -6.23 -1.14
C ILE A 67 2.07 -6.53 -1.86
N ARG A 68 1.06 -6.92 -1.09
CA ARG A 68 -0.26 -7.20 -1.68
C ARG A 68 -1.35 -7.02 -0.64
N VAL A 69 -2.57 -6.84 -1.12
CA VAL A 69 -3.74 -6.72 -0.26
C VAL A 69 -4.16 -8.11 0.22
N VAL A 70 -4.44 -8.21 1.50
CA VAL A 70 -4.94 -9.46 2.09
C VAL A 70 -6.41 -9.60 1.72
N GLU A 71 -6.80 -10.79 1.27
CA GLU A 71 -8.19 -11.03 0.87
C GLU A 71 -8.84 -12.15 1.64
#